data_34fe733a5a8ec3ced8edfc97fee0de7a
#
_entry.id   34fe733a5a8ec3ced8edfc97fee0de7a
#
_cell.length_a   1.000
_cell.length_b   1.000
_cell.length_c   1.000
_cell.angle_alpha   90.00
_cell.angle_beta   90.00
_cell.angle_gamma   90.00
#
_symmetry.space_group_name_H-M   'P 1'
#
loop_
_entity.id
_entity.type
_entity.pdbx_description
1 polymer ?
#
loop_
_entity_poly.entity_id
_entity_poly.type
_entity_poly.pdbx_seq_one_letter_code
_entity_poly.pdbx_strand_id
1 'polypeptide(L)'
;FRAVPAEGKKYTYEFSRENFYVYMISHMAKHFYENGCGIRNLVDIYVFNQKYGHSIDRTQVEQELKKCGILNFERQMSELALIWMENRKCSKFYVNLFRYMIDCGIYGKSENGIWSQLCKQNAPQQKKSFNLTYYFPTAQYMKEYYPWLEGKEGLLPLAWLCRGVHGLLHRDSMERARTLKDREKYRMMMEIYHNLNLNFVK
;
A
#
# COMPACT_ATOMS: atom_id res chain seq x y z
N PHE A 1 -13.66 17.43 4.15
CA PHE A 1 -13.60 17.66 2.70
C PHE A 1 -12.81 18.96 2.49
N ARG A 2 -11.73 18.95 1.71
CA ARG A 2 -10.78 20.08 1.58
C ARG A 2 -10.86 20.78 0.23
N ALA A 3 -11.81 20.38 -0.62
CA ALA A 3 -12.09 21.09 -1.85
C ALA A 3 -12.89 22.35 -1.58
N VAL A 4 -12.53 23.43 -2.24
CA VAL A 4 -13.22 24.73 -2.18
C VAL A 4 -13.98 24.98 -3.48
N PRO A 5 -15.11 25.71 -3.44
CA PRO A 5 -15.82 26.07 -4.67
C PRO A 5 -14.89 26.82 -5.62
N ALA A 6 -14.89 26.43 -6.90
CA ALA A 6 -14.14 27.14 -7.93
C ALA A 6 -14.79 28.51 -8.21
N GLU A 7 -13.95 29.54 -8.38
CA GLU A 7 -14.40 30.89 -8.63
C GLU A 7 -15.32 30.97 -9.85
N GLY A 8 -16.48 31.61 -9.67
CA GLY A 8 -17.48 31.79 -10.74
C GLY A 8 -18.22 30.52 -11.18
N LYS A 9 -18.05 29.37 -10.52
CA LYS A 9 -18.70 28.11 -10.87
C LYS A 9 -19.58 27.56 -9.74
N LYS A 10 -20.84 27.28 -10.02
CA LYS A 10 -21.83 26.88 -9.02
C LYS A 10 -21.64 25.45 -8.46
N TYR A 11 -21.11 24.52 -9.27
CA TYR A 11 -21.02 23.08 -8.93
C TYR A 11 -19.62 22.49 -9.15
N THR A 12 -18.60 23.34 -9.28
CA THR A 12 -17.22 22.91 -9.46
C THR A 12 -16.42 23.20 -8.20
N TYR A 13 -15.65 22.23 -7.74
CA TYR A 13 -14.79 22.34 -6.57
C TYR A 13 -13.34 22.05 -6.99
N GLU A 14 -12.40 22.75 -6.38
CA GLU A 14 -10.98 22.62 -6.64
C GLU A 14 -10.23 22.34 -5.34
N PHE A 15 -9.15 21.59 -5.44
CA PHE A 15 -8.18 21.46 -4.35
C PHE A 15 -7.14 22.58 -4.47
N SER A 16 -6.61 23.07 -3.33
CA SER A 16 -5.31 23.73 -3.35
C SER A 16 -4.24 22.75 -3.86
N ARG A 17 -3.10 23.24 -4.32
CA ARG A 17 -2.00 22.39 -4.81
C ARG A 17 -1.51 21.42 -3.75
N GLU A 18 -1.40 21.88 -2.50
CA GLU A 18 -1.03 21.08 -1.34
C GLU A 18 -2.02 19.95 -1.10
N ASN A 19 -3.32 20.27 -1.05
CA ASN A 19 -4.37 19.28 -0.84
C ASN A 19 -4.47 18.27 -2.01
N PHE A 20 -4.25 18.73 -3.23
CA PHE A 20 -4.19 17.86 -4.40
C PHE A 20 -3.00 16.89 -4.32
N TYR A 21 -1.81 17.39 -3.93
CA TYR A 21 -0.63 16.53 -3.75
C TYR A 21 -0.86 15.47 -2.66
N VAL A 22 -1.37 15.88 -1.50
CA VAL A 22 -1.71 14.95 -0.40
C VAL A 22 -2.74 13.92 -0.86
N TYR A 23 -3.76 14.32 -1.62
CA TYR A 23 -4.73 13.39 -2.20
C TYR A 23 -4.07 12.40 -3.15
N MET A 24 -3.23 12.88 -4.07
CA MET A 24 -2.53 12.05 -5.05
C MET A 24 -1.65 10.98 -4.36
N ILE A 25 -0.87 11.38 -3.36
CA ILE A 25 -0.04 10.47 -2.57
C ILE A 25 -0.88 9.48 -1.77
N SER A 26 -1.97 9.94 -1.14
CA SER A 26 -2.87 9.07 -0.37
C SER A 26 -3.54 8.03 -1.25
N HIS A 27 -3.98 8.43 -2.44
CA HIS A 27 -4.58 7.54 -3.44
C HIS A 27 -3.57 6.49 -3.92
N MET A 28 -2.35 6.91 -4.24
CA MET A 28 -1.25 6.01 -4.61
C MET A 28 -0.93 5.03 -3.48
N ALA A 29 -0.80 5.50 -2.23
CA ALA A 29 -0.49 4.67 -1.09
C ALA A 29 -1.57 3.60 -0.85
N LYS A 30 -2.85 3.97 -0.99
CA LYS A 30 -3.98 3.02 -0.92
C LYS A 30 -3.85 1.91 -1.96
N HIS A 31 -3.66 2.27 -3.23
CA HIS A 31 -3.52 1.29 -4.30
C HIS A 31 -2.27 0.42 -4.13
N PHE A 32 -1.14 1.05 -3.78
CA PHE A 32 0.09 0.31 -3.52
C PHE A 32 -0.11 -0.75 -2.43
N TYR A 33 -0.81 -0.37 -1.36
CA TYR A 33 -1.10 -1.25 -0.25
C TYR A 33 -2.03 -2.42 -0.64
N GLU A 34 -3.09 -2.14 -1.39
CA GLU A 34 -4.11 -3.13 -1.74
C GLU A 34 -3.64 -4.12 -2.82
N ASN A 35 -3.11 -3.62 -3.94
CA ASN A 35 -2.83 -4.41 -5.14
C ASN A 35 -1.50 -4.09 -5.80
N GLY A 36 -0.73 -3.17 -5.25
CA GLY A 36 0.39 -2.53 -5.90
C GLY A 36 -0.06 -1.42 -6.84
N CYS A 37 0.89 -0.61 -7.29
CA CYS A 37 0.64 0.43 -8.29
C CYS A 37 1.77 0.48 -9.32
N GLY A 38 1.45 0.98 -10.52
CA GLY A 38 2.40 1.05 -11.62
C GLY A 38 3.28 2.29 -11.59
N ILE A 39 4.27 2.30 -12.48
CA ILE A 39 5.26 3.38 -12.61
C ILE A 39 4.67 4.73 -13.02
N ARG A 40 3.46 4.77 -13.59
CA ARG A 40 2.78 6.02 -13.95
C ARG A 40 2.70 6.98 -12.76
N ASN A 41 2.45 6.46 -11.57
CA ASN A 41 2.38 7.30 -10.37
C ASN A 41 3.71 8.01 -10.03
N LEU A 42 4.87 7.42 -10.40
CA LEU A 42 6.17 8.07 -10.24
C LEU A 42 6.30 9.26 -11.20
N VAL A 43 5.79 9.13 -12.43
CA VAL A 43 5.75 10.23 -13.40
C VAL A 43 4.89 11.36 -12.87
N ASP A 44 3.72 11.05 -12.32
CA ASP A 44 2.80 12.06 -11.77
C ASP A 44 3.46 12.82 -10.60
N ILE A 45 4.15 12.12 -9.70
CA ILE A 45 4.93 12.75 -8.60
C ILE A 45 6.03 13.65 -9.16
N TYR A 46 6.82 13.14 -10.10
CA TYR A 46 7.93 13.90 -10.67
C TYR A 46 7.45 15.18 -11.36
N VAL A 47 6.47 15.06 -12.25
CA VAL A 47 5.90 16.19 -12.98
C VAL A 47 5.28 17.23 -12.05
N PHE A 48 4.54 16.77 -11.03
CA PHE A 48 3.97 17.67 -10.03
C PHE A 48 5.07 18.43 -9.28
N ASN A 49 6.10 17.74 -8.81
CA ASN A 49 7.20 18.36 -8.06
C ASN A 49 8.01 19.34 -8.93
N GLN A 50 8.26 18.99 -10.20
CA GLN A 50 8.91 19.90 -11.15
C GLN A 50 8.09 21.18 -11.38
N LYS A 51 6.78 21.03 -11.56
CA LYS A 51 5.92 22.16 -11.90
C LYS A 51 5.55 23.04 -10.69
N TYR A 52 5.29 22.42 -9.55
CA TYR A 52 4.70 23.09 -8.40
C TYR A 52 5.55 23.04 -7.12
N GLY A 53 6.61 22.24 -7.10
CA GLY A 53 7.41 22.00 -5.89
C GLY A 53 7.95 23.24 -5.21
N HIS A 54 8.22 24.31 -5.98
CA HIS A 54 8.72 25.60 -5.45
C HIS A 54 7.59 26.54 -4.98
N SER A 55 6.34 26.24 -5.30
CA SER A 55 5.18 27.13 -5.06
C SER A 55 4.18 26.59 -4.04
N ILE A 56 4.42 25.39 -3.51
CA ILE A 56 3.58 24.78 -2.47
C ILE A 56 4.20 24.94 -1.09
N ASP A 57 3.36 25.01 -0.06
CA ASP A 57 3.81 24.92 1.33
C ASP A 57 4.16 23.46 1.69
N ARG A 58 5.44 23.13 1.58
CA ARG A 58 5.97 21.79 1.93
C ARG A 58 5.74 21.43 3.38
N THR A 59 5.75 22.40 4.29
CA THR A 59 5.52 22.16 5.72
C THR A 59 4.08 21.68 5.95
N GLN A 60 3.11 22.34 5.31
CA GLN A 60 1.71 21.92 5.34
C GLN A 60 1.53 20.51 4.76
N VAL A 61 2.13 20.23 3.59
CA VAL A 61 2.07 18.92 2.95
C VAL A 61 2.63 17.83 3.87
N GLU A 62 3.81 18.02 4.43
CA GLU A 62 4.44 17.03 5.33
C GLU A 62 3.62 16.79 6.60
N GLN A 63 3.04 17.83 7.19
CA GLN A 63 2.16 17.69 8.35
C GLN A 63 0.93 16.84 8.02
N GLU A 64 0.30 17.05 6.87
CA GLU A 64 -0.86 16.29 6.46
C GLU A 64 -0.51 14.82 6.12
N LEU A 65 0.58 14.59 5.39
CA LEU A 65 1.07 13.24 5.09
C LEU A 65 1.47 12.49 6.37
N LYS A 66 2.02 13.22 7.37
CA LYS A 66 2.34 12.64 8.68
C LYS A 66 1.07 12.24 9.46
N LYS A 67 0.03 13.07 9.44
CA LYS A 67 -1.28 12.74 10.03
C LYS A 67 -1.89 11.49 9.39
N CYS A 68 -1.70 11.32 8.08
CA CYS A 68 -2.15 10.14 7.34
C CYS A 68 -1.23 8.92 7.52
N GLY A 69 -0.08 9.05 8.20
CA GLY A 69 0.89 7.95 8.38
C GLY A 69 1.66 7.56 7.11
N ILE A 70 1.66 8.40 6.07
CA ILE A 70 2.23 8.09 4.74
C ILE A 70 3.38 9.02 4.32
N LEU A 71 3.92 9.82 5.24
CA LEU A 71 5.04 10.72 4.93
C LEU A 71 6.27 9.96 4.45
N ASN A 72 6.60 8.83 5.09
CA ASN A 72 7.75 8.03 4.66
C ASN A 72 7.50 7.40 3.28
N PHE A 73 6.29 6.95 3.00
CA PHE A 73 5.91 6.46 1.67
C PHE A 73 6.15 7.53 0.60
N GLU A 74 5.67 8.76 0.83
CA GLU A 74 5.88 9.88 -0.09
C GLU A 74 7.37 10.13 -0.34
N ARG A 75 8.19 10.20 0.71
CA ARG A 75 9.64 10.43 0.59
C ARG A 75 10.32 9.36 -0.26
N GLN A 76 10.01 8.09 -0.03
CA GLN A 76 10.59 6.98 -0.80
C GLN A 76 10.14 6.99 -2.26
N MET A 77 8.87 7.32 -2.53
CA MET A 77 8.35 7.39 -3.90
C MET A 77 8.87 8.61 -4.66
N SER A 78 9.00 9.76 -4.00
CA SER A 78 9.59 10.96 -4.59
C SER A 78 11.07 10.76 -4.92
N GLU A 79 11.83 10.10 -4.04
CA GLU A 79 13.22 9.75 -4.31
C GLU A 79 13.34 8.75 -5.48
N LEU A 80 12.50 7.71 -5.51
CA LEU A 80 12.47 6.75 -6.62
C LEU A 80 12.13 7.45 -7.95
N ALA A 81 11.19 8.39 -7.94
CA ALA A 81 10.83 9.16 -9.12
C ALA A 81 12.03 9.97 -9.67
N LEU A 82 12.78 10.64 -8.78
CA LEU A 82 14.01 11.36 -9.14
C LEU A 82 15.10 10.41 -9.67
N ILE A 83 15.33 9.28 -8.99
CA ILE A 83 16.31 8.28 -9.41
C ILE A 83 16.02 7.82 -10.84
N TRP A 84 14.78 7.47 -11.13
CA TRP A 84 14.40 6.94 -12.43
C TRP A 84 14.40 8.00 -13.52
N MET A 85 13.81 9.18 -13.28
CA MET A 85 13.68 10.23 -14.28
C MET A 85 15.01 10.93 -14.59
N GLU A 86 15.92 10.99 -13.61
CA GLU A 86 17.22 11.66 -13.76
C GLU A 86 18.40 10.67 -13.89
N ASN A 87 18.10 9.37 -14.02
CA ASN A 87 19.11 8.31 -14.16
C ASN A 87 20.18 8.34 -13.07
N ARG A 88 19.75 8.50 -11.81
CA ARG A 88 20.66 8.54 -10.66
C ARG A 88 21.06 7.14 -10.21
N LYS A 89 22.25 7.00 -9.65
CA LYS A 89 22.66 5.76 -8.96
C LYS A 89 21.77 5.49 -7.76
N CYS A 90 21.39 4.23 -7.54
CA CYS A 90 20.49 3.88 -6.45
C CYS A 90 20.90 2.58 -5.74
N SER A 91 20.33 2.37 -4.56
CA SER A 91 20.50 1.16 -3.78
C SER A 91 19.69 -0.01 -4.37
N LYS A 92 20.02 -1.25 -3.96
CA LYS A 92 19.27 -2.46 -4.32
C LYS A 92 17.77 -2.36 -3.95
N PHE A 93 17.45 -1.66 -2.86
CA PHE A 93 16.07 -1.41 -2.45
C PHE A 93 15.27 -0.70 -3.55
N TYR A 94 15.77 0.42 -4.09
CA TYR A 94 15.07 1.16 -5.14
C TYR A 94 14.99 0.38 -6.46
N VAL A 95 16.00 -0.42 -6.79
CA VAL A 95 15.94 -1.34 -7.94
C VAL A 95 14.80 -2.35 -7.78
N ASN A 96 14.69 -2.95 -6.61
CA ASN A 96 13.62 -3.91 -6.30
C ASN A 96 12.25 -3.26 -6.31
N LEU A 97 12.13 -2.07 -5.70
CA LEU A 97 10.88 -1.30 -5.66
C LEU A 97 10.43 -0.92 -7.07
N PHE A 98 11.33 -0.42 -7.90
CA PHE A 98 11.05 -0.07 -9.29
C PHE A 98 10.60 -1.29 -10.10
N ARG A 99 11.32 -2.42 -9.98
CA ARG A 99 10.95 -3.68 -10.64
C ARG A 99 9.56 -4.14 -10.21
N TYR A 100 9.27 -4.09 -8.91
CA TYR A 100 7.94 -4.42 -8.41
C TYR A 100 6.85 -3.55 -9.03
N MET A 101 7.07 -2.22 -9.15
CA MET A 101 6.10 -1.32 -9.76
C MET A 101 5.90 -1.58 -11.26
N ILE A 102 6.97 -1.96 -12.00
CA ILE A 102 6.84 -2.41 -13.39
C ILE A 102 5.98 -3.68 -13.46
N ASP A 103 6.26 -4.66 -12.60
CA ASP A 103 5.54 -5.94 -12.57
C ASP A 103 4.06 -5.78 -12.20
N CYS A 104 3.70 -4.75 -11.44
CA CYS A 104 2.31 -4.42 -11.11
C CYS A 104 1.49 -3.99 -12.35
N GLY A 105 2.14 -3.51 -13.42
CA GLY A 105 1.44 -2.91 -14.56
C GLY A 105 0.73 -1.60 -14.18
N ILE A 106 -0.34 -1.27 -14.89
CA ILE A 106 -1.03 0.02 -14.71
C ILE A 106 -1.93 0.01 -13.46
N TYR A 107 -2.65 -1.08 -13.23
CA TYR A 107 -3.73 -1.16 -12.24
C TYR A 107 -3.38 -1.99 -10.99
N GLY A 108 -2.15 -2.47 -10.88
CA GLY A 108 -1.79 -3.45 -9.87
C GLY A 108 -2.27 -4.87 -10.23
N LYS A 109 -2.02 -5.82 -9.32
CA LYS A 109 -2.44 -7.21 -9.46
C LYS A 109 -3.13 -7.68 -8.18
N SER A 110 -4.28 -8.33 -8.30
CA SER A 110 -5.04 -8.84 -7.15
C SER A 110 -4.22 -9.77 -6.25
N GLU A 111 -3.28 -10.53 -6.84
CA GLU A 111 -2.35 -11.39 -6.11
C GLU A 111 -1.45 -10.63 -5.14
N ASN A 112 -1.17 -9.34 -5.42
CA ASN A 112 -0.33 -8.52 -4.54
C ASN A 112 -1.01 -8.15 -3.21
N GLY A 113 -2.33 -8.26 -3.11
CA GLY A 113 -3.05 -8.03 -1.86
C GLY A 113 -2.62 -8.96 -0.70
N ILE A 114 -1.92 -10.06 -1.02
CA ILE A 114 -1.33 -10.94 0.00
C ILE A 114 -0.26 -10.22 0.82
N TRP A 115 0.52 -9.33 0.20
CA TRP A 115 1.63 -8.65 0.86
C TRP A 115 1.14 -7.73 1.97
N SER A 116 0.07 -6.97 1.72
CA SER A 116 -0.56 -6.13 2.73
C SER A 116 -1.13 -6.95 3.88
N GLN A 117 -1.77 -8.08 3.58
CA GLN A 117 -2.29 -9.00 4.58
C GLN A 117 -1.16 -9.51 5.49
N LEU A 118 -0.04 -9.91 4.91
CA LEU A 118 1.10 -10.42 5.68
C LEU A 118 1.77 -9.33 6.51
N CYS A 119 1.90 -8.12 5.98
CA CYS A 119 2.43 -6.97 6.72
C CYS A 119 1.56 -6.61 7.93
N LYS A 120 0.23 -6.65 7.81
CA LYS A 120 -0.68 -6.43 8.94
C LYS A 120 -0.50 -7.45 10.06
N GLN A 121 -0.21 -8.70 9.70
CA GLN A 121 -0.12 -9.80 10.66
C GLN A 121 1.29 -9.99 11.26
N ASN A 122 2.32 -9.63 10.50
CA ASN A 122 3.71 -9.74 10.91
C ASN A 122 4.23 -8.40 11.45
N ALA A 123 3.60 -7.86 12.50
CA ALA A 123 4.28 -6.85 13.31
C ALA A 123 5.67 -7.40 13.72
N PRO A 124 6.74 -6.57 13.78
CA PRO A 124 8.15 -7.00 13.69
C PRO A 124 8.67 -7.95 14.77
N GLN A 125 7.83 -8.52 15.61
CA GLN A 125 8.24 -9.33 16.75
C GLN A 125 7.83 -10.81 16.74
N GLN A 126 7.15 -11.31 15.69
CA GLN A 126 6.76 -12.73 15.70
C GLN A 126 7.43 -13.54 14.59
N LYS A 127 8.44 -14.33 14.99
CA LYS A 127 9.07 -15.41 14.21
C LYS A 127 8.10 -16.60 13.96
N LYS A 128 6.87 -16.37 13.52
CA LYS A 128 5.97 -17.46 13.12
C LYS A 128 6.24 -17.87 11.69
N SER A 129 6.15 -19.16 11.42
CA SER A 129 6.33 -19.70 10.09
C SER A 129 5.38 -19.00 9.12
N PHE A 130 5.96 -18.44 8.09
CA PHE A 130 5.34 -17.64 7.04
C PHE A 130 4.02 -18.20 6.47
N ASN A 131 4.01 -19.52 6.15
CA ASN A 131 2.84 -20.15 5.57
C ASN A 131 1.68 -20.27 6.59
N LEU A 132 1.99 -20.49 7.86
CA LEU A 132 0.96 -20.64 8.89
C LEU A 132 0.17 -19.35 9.10
N THR A 133 0.82 -18.20 9.08
CA THR A 133 0.13 -16.91 9.29
C THR A 133 -0.84 -16.56 8.16
N TYR A 134 -0.56 -17.01 6.94
CA TYR A 134 -1.49 -16.81 5.82
C TYR A 134 -2.73 -17.71 5.93
N TYR A 135 -2.52 -19.00 6.23
CA TYR A 135 -3.63 -19.97 6.31
C TYR A 135 -4.43 -19.83 7.61
N PHE A 136 -3.78 -19.45 8.69
CA PHE A 136 -4.35 -19.30 10.03
C PHE A 136 -4.13 -17.87 10.56
N PRO A 137 -4.85 -16.86 10.01
CA PRO A 137 -4.71 -15.48 10.42
C PRO A 137 -5.11 -15.28 11.89
N THR A 138 -4.60 -14.18 12.48
CA THR A 138 -4.94 -13.81 13.86
C THR A 138 -6.44 -13.50 14.03
N ALA A 139 -6.95 -13.64 15.26
CA ALA A 139 -8.33 -13.31 15.56
C ALA A 139 -8.68 -11.85 15.20
N GLN A 140 -7.74 -10.92 15.44
CA GLN A 140 -7.93 -9.51 15.11
C GLN A 140 -8.13 -9.30 13.59
N TYR A 141 -7.33 -9.96 12.75
CA TYR A 141 -7.51 -9.92 11.31
C TYR A 141 -8.84 -10.55 10.88
N MET A 142 -9.21 -11.69 11.48
CA MET A 142 -10.43 -12.41 11.13
C MET A 142 -11.70 -11.65 11.49
N LYS A 143 -11.70 -10.85 12.57
CA LYS A 143 -12.83 -10.00 12.96
C LYS A 143 -13.21 -8.97 11.90
N GLU A 144 -12.25 -8.48 11.10
CA GLU A 144 -12.54 -7.55 9.99
C GLU A 144 -13.44 -8.18 8.91
N TYR A 145 -13.34 -9.50 8.70
CA TYR A 145 -14.09 -10.23 7.67
C TYR A 145 -15.26 -11.06 8.23
N TYR A 146 -15.17 -11.41 9.49
CA TYR A 146 -16.16 -12.24 10.22
C TYR A 146 -16.56 -11.53 11.52
N PRO A 147 -17.45 -10.50 11.44
CA PRO A 147 -17.83 -9.71 12.63
C PRO A 147 -18.44 -10.54 13.77
N TRP A 148 -19.04 -11.71 13.44
CA TRP A 148 -19.59 -12.63 14.44
C TRP A 148 -18.54 -13.26 15.39
N LEU A 149 -17.24 -13.10 15.09
CA LEU A 149 -16.15 -13.49 15.98
C LEU A 149 -15.93 -12.51 17.13
N GLU A 150 -16.53 -11.33 17.10
CA GLU A 150 -16.36 -10.34 18.14
C GLU A 150 -16.90 -10.88 19.47
N GLY A 151 -16.06 -10.92 20.52
CA GLY A 151 -16.37 -11.54 21.81
C GLY A 151 -16.42 -13.08 21.82
N LYS A 152 -16.14 -13.76 20.70
CA LYS A 152 -16.20 -15.23 20.57
C LYS A 152 -14.92 -15.82 19.96
N GLU A 153 -13.77 -15.43 20.48
CA GLU A 153 -12.46 -15.83 19.93
C GLU A 153 -12.23 -17.35 19.90
N GLY A 154 -12.90 -18.10 20.75
CA GLY A 154 -12.88 -19.57 20.73
C GLY A 154 -13.42 -20.19 19.44
N LEU A 155 -14.21 -19.45 18.66
CA LEU A 155 -14.72 -19.89 17.35
C LEU A 155 -13.77 -19.59 16.18
N LEU A 156 -12.56 -19.12 16.45
CA LEU A 156 -11.56 -18.83 15.44
C LEU A 156 -11.26 -20.01 14.48
N PRO A 157 -11.16 -21.26 14.95
CA PRO A 157 -10.99 -22.42 14.06
C PRO A 157 -12.13 -22.59 13.04
N LEU A 158 -13.36 -22.30 13.44
CA LEU A 158 -14.51 -22.34 12.53
C LEU A 158 -14.40 -21.24 11.45
N ALA A 159 -13.97 -20.03 11.82
CA ALA A 159 -13.73 -18.96 10.88
C ALA A 159 -12.62 -19.30 9.88
N TRP A 160 -11.55 -19.98 10.31
CA TRP A 160 -10.52 -20.49 9.40
C TRP A 160 -11.07 -21.52 8.41
N LEU A 161 -11.96 -22.40 8.86
CA LEU A 161 -12.62 -23.37 8.00
C LEU A 161 -13.50 -22.66 6.94
N CYS A 162 -14.35 -21.72 7.37
CA CYS A 162 -15.17 -20.91 6.46
C CYS A 162 -14.30 -20.18 5.42
N ARG A 163 -13.20 -19.56 5.87
CA ARG A 163 -12.24 -18.90 4.98
C ARG A 163 -11.60 -19.87 4.00
N GLY A 164 -11.22 -21.07 4.44
CA GLY A 164 -10.63 -22.12 3.60
C GLY A 164 -11.59 -22.56 2.50
N VAL A 165 -12.83 -22.84 2.84
CA VAL A 165 -13.89 -23.21 1.87
C VAL A 165 -14.11 -22.08 0.87
N HIS A 166 -14.26 -20.84 1.35
CA HIS A 166 -14.41 -19.67 0.50
C HIS A 166 -13.20 -19.48 -0.43
N GLY A 167 -11.99 -19.67 0.09
CA GLY A 167 -10.74 -19.56 -0.68
C GLY A 167 -10.59 -20.62 -1.77
N LEU A 168 -11.09 -21.85 -1.56
CA LEU A 168 -11.09 -22.90 -2.58
C LEU A 168 -12.05 -22.61 -3.74
N LEU A 169 -13.11 -21.85 -3.49
CA LEU A 169 -14.08 -21.46 -4.51
C LEU A 169 -13.63 -20.27 -5.35
N HIS A 170 -12.62 -19.53 -4.90
CA HIS A 170 -12.12 -18.35 -5.60
C HIS A 170 -10.73 -18.55 -6.20
N ARG A 171 -10.63 -18.41 -7.52
CA ARG A 171 -9.39 -18.54 -8.29
C ARG A 171 -8.26 -17.64 -7.79
N ASP A 172 -8.58 -16.40 -7.43
CA ASP A 172 -7.62 -15.42 -6.93
C ASP A 172 -6.92 -15.89 -5.64
N SER A 173 -7.64 -16.61 -4.78
CA SER A 173 -7.07 -17.15 -3.53
C SER A 173 -6.04 -18.24 -3.79
N MET A 174 -6.23 -19.04 -4.84
CA MET A 174 -5.25 -20.06 -5.24
C MET A 174 -4.01 -19.43 -5.87
N GLU A 175 -4.15 -18.37 -6.65
CA GLU A 175 -3.01 -17.63 -7.22
C GLU A 175 -2.17 -16.98 -6.12
N ARG A 176 -2.83 -16.35 -5.12
CA ARG A 176 -2.15 -15.82 -3.93
C ARG A 176 -1.37 -16.89 -3.17
N ALA A 177 -1.97 -18.06 -2.97
CA ALA A 177 -1.30 -19.17 -2.28
C ALA A 177 -0.07 -19.70 -3.06
N ARG A 178 -0.08 -19.68 -4.39
CA ARG A 178 1.08 -20.04 -5.23
C ARG A 178 2.22 -19.03 -5.07
N THR A 179 1.91 -17.74 -4.99
CA THR A 179 2.88 -16.66 -4.83
C THR A 179 3.67 -16.80 -3.51
N LEU A 180 3.08 -17.43 -2.48
CA LEU A 180 3.73 -17.68 -1.19
C LEU A 180 4.86 -18.73 -1.23
N LYS A 181 4.96 -19.52 -2.28
CA LYS A 181 6.02 -20.54 -2.41
C LYS A 181 7.38 -19.90 -2.72
N ASP A 182 7.39 -18.70 -3.27
CA ASP A 182 8.61 -17.96 -3.59
C ASP A 182 9.13 -17.18 -2.37
N ARG A 183 10.10 -17.79 -1.68
CA ARG A 183 10.71 -17.20 -0.47
C ARG A 183 11.54 -15.95 -0.78
N GLU A 184 12.12 -15.86 -1.96
CA GLU A 184 12.93 -14.71 -2.34
C GLU A 184 12.03 -13.49 -2.61
N LYS A 185 10.97 -13.69 -3.39
CA LYS A 185 9.94 -12.66 -3.62
C LYS A 185 9.32 -12.20 -2.29
N TYR A 186 9.05 -13.12 -1.37
CA TYR A 186 8.54 -12.77 -0.05
C TYR A 186 9.48 -11.84 0.72
N ARG A 187 10.78 -12.18 0.82
CA ARG A 187 11.75 -11.36 1.54
C ARG A 187 11.84 -9.95 0.93
N MET A 188 11.92 -9.88 -0.38
CA MET A 188 11.93 -8.62 -1.12
C MET A 188 10.69 -7.79 -0.83
N MET A 189 9.51 -8.40 -0.85
CA MET A 189 8.25 -7.69 -0.61
C MET A 189 8.11 -7.21 0.83
N MET A 190 8.53 -8.03 1.81
CA MET A 190 8.54 -7.59 3.22
C MET A 190 9.51 -6.44 3.47
N GLU A 191 10.68 -6.45 2.82
CA GLU A 191 11.63 -5.34 2.85
C GLU A 191 11.01 -4.06 2.27
N ILE A 192 10.32 -4.15 1.12
CA ILE A 192 9.64 -3.02 0.48
C ILE A 192 8.57 -2.45 1.41
N TYR A 193 7.65 -3.27 1.90
CA TYR A 193 6.55 -2.79 2.75
C TYR A 193 7.05 -2.22 4.08
N HIS A 194 8.08 -2.82 4.67
CA HIS A 194 8.70 -2.33 5.89
C HIS A 194 9.35 -0.95 5.68
N ASN A 195 10.15 -0.81 4.62
CA ASN A 195 10.82 0.45 4.32
C ASN A 195 9.85 1.57 3.90
N LEU A 196 8.72 1.23 3.29
CA LEU A 196 7.67 2.20 2.96
C LEU A 196 6.83 2.60 4.18
N ASN A 197 6.93 1.84 5.28
CA ASN A 197 6.18 2.05 6.52
C ASN A 197 4.66 2.19 6.30
N LEU A 198 4.11 1.37 5.39
CA LEU A 198 2.68 1.34 5.07
C LEU A 198 1.91 0.55 6.14
N ASN A 199 2.02 0.98 7.38
CA ASN A 199 1.24 0.43 8.48
C ASN A 199 -0.06 1.23 8.61
N PHE A 200 -1.03 0.96 7.73
CA PHE A 200 -2.38 1.47 7.92
C PHE A 200 -3.01 0.76 9.12
N VAL A 201 -2.75 1.28 10.31
CA VAL A 201 -3.58 0.99 11.49
C VAL A 201 -4.87 1.79 11.27
N LYS A 202 -5.98 1.07 11.08
CA LYS A 202 -7.31 1.68 11.18
C LYS A 202 -7.62 1.95 12.63
#